data_d630f543cda1414ce0e2b00872c7f8d6
#
_entry.id   d630f543cda1414ce0e2b00872c7f8d6
#
_cell.length_a   1.000
_cell.length_b   1.000
_cell.length_c   1.000
_cell.angle_alpha   90.00
_cell.angle_beta   90.00
_cell.angle_gamma   90.00
#
_symmetry.space_group_name_H-M   'P 1'
#
loop_
_entity.id
_entity.type
_entity.pdbx_description
1 polymer ?
#
loop_
_entity_poly.entity_id
_entity_poly.type
_entity_poly.pdbx_seq_one_letter_code
_entity_poly.pdbx_strand_id
1 'polypeptide(L)'
;MSILKVSGVQKVYTTRFGGNKVEALKSVSFEVEPGEYVAIMGESGSGKTTLLNILAALDKPTSGKVFLDGKDLSQIRESQVATFRRDNLGFVFQEFNLLDTFSMEDNIYLPLVLAGKSYGEMRKRLEPIAEKLGITELLKKYPYEVSGGQKQRGAVARALITNPKLILADEPTGALDSKATDELLRLFGEINRTGQTILMVTHSVKAASHASRVLFIKDGEVFHQLYRGERTNEQLYQMISDTLTMLATGGERR
;
A
#
# COMPACT_ATOMS: atom_id res chain seq x y z
N MET A 1 5.91 -1.91 -19.81
CA MET A 1 6.92 -2.58 -18.92
C MET A 1 6.43 -2.37 -17.50
N SER A 2 6.14 -3.44 -16.80
CA SER A 2 5.55 -3.37 -15.46
C SER A 2 6.46 -2.64 -14.47
N ILE A 3 5.88 -1.81 -13.59
CA ILE A 3 6.61 -1.12 -12.52
C ILE A 3 6.94 -2.07 -11.38
N LEU A 4 6.03 -3.00 -11.07
CA LEU A 4 6.22 -4.05 -10.08
C LEU A 4 5.99 -5.41 -10.74
N LYS A 5 6.93 -6.34 -10.56
CA LYS A 5 6.81 -7.73 -11.00
C LYS A 5 7.10 -8.67 -9.85
N VAL A 6 6.16 -9.52 -9.55
CA VAL A 6 6.23 -10.57 -8.53
C VAL A 6 6.19 -11.91 -9.25
N SER A 7 7.20 -12.75 -9.07
CA SER A 7 7.36 -14.00 -9.81
C SER A 7 7.63 -15.16 -8.87
N GLY A 8 6.65 -16.05 -8.72
CA GLY A 8 6.76 -17.28 -7.93
C GLY A 8 7.16 -17.06 -6.47
N VAL A 9 6.72 -15.96 -5.85
CA VAL A 9 7.13 -15.63 -4.49
C VAL A 9 6.54 -16.61 -3.50
N GLN A 10 7.43 -17.26 -2.75
CA GLN A 10 7.13 -18.16 -1.65
C GLN A 10 7.70 -17.61 -0.34
N LYS A 11 6.98 -17.78 0.76
CA LYS A 11 7.47 -17.46 2.10
C LYS A 11 7.10 -18.54 3.10
N VAL A 12 8.12 -19.12 3.70
CA VAL A 12 8.01 -20.11 4.77
C VAL A 12 8.70 -19.56 6.01
N TYR A 13 7.94 -19.45 7.10
CA TYR A 13 8.46 -19.14 8.42
C TYR A 13 8.76 -20.44 9.17
N THR A 14 9.93 -20.52 9.80
CA THR A 14 10.32 -21.66 10.63
C THR A 14 10.53 -21.18 12.05
N THR A 15 9.94 -21.84 13.04
CA THR A 15 10.17 -21.51 14.45
C THR A 15 11.60 -21.83 14.86
N ARG A 16 12.17 -21.03 15.79
CA ARG A 16 13.59 -21.13 16.24
C ARG A 16 14.02 -22.52 16.72
N PHE A 17 13.10 -23.38 17.12
CA PHE A 17 13.36 -24.73 17.63
C PHE A 17 12.99 -25.85 16.65
N GLY A 18 12.89 -25.56 15.35
CA GLY A 18 12.78 -26.58 14.30
C GLY A 18 11.44 -27.33 14.22
N GLY A 19 10.39 -26.86 14.94
CA GLY A 19 9.12 -27.59 15.03
C GLY A 19 8.19 -27.32 13.85
N ASN A 20 7.50 -26.22 13.84
CA ASN A 20 6.45 -25.96 12.85
C ASN A 20 6.94 -25.02 11.73
N LYS A 21 6.69 -25.43 10.49
CA LYS A 21 6.83 -24.61 9.30
C LYS A 21 5.46 -24.00 8.99
N VAL A 22 5.37 -22.69 8.81
CA VAL A 22 4.18 -21.98 8.35
C VAL A 22 4.47 -21.44 6.96
N GLU A 23 3.81 -21.99 5.96
CA GLU A 23 3.91 -21.50 4.59
C GLU A 23 2.90 -20.36 4.40
N ALA A 24 3.39 -19.11 4.55
CA ALA A 24 2.56 -17.93 4.47
C ALA A 24 2.26 -17.53 3.02
N LEU A 25 3.17 -17.80 2.08
CA LEU A 25 2.99 -17.64 0.64
C LEU A 25 3.54 -18.88 -0.06
N LYS A 26 2.76 -19.44 -1.00
CA LYS A 26 3.12 -20.66 -1.73
C LYS A 26 3.73 -20.37 -3.10
N SER A 27 3.05 -19.54 -3.91
CA SER A 27 3.52 -19.16 -5.24
C SER A 27 2.75 -17.94 -5.74
N VAL A 28 3.14 -16.76 -5.27
CA VAL A 28 2.47 -15.52 -5.67
C VAL A 28 3.15 -14.95 -6.91
N SER A 29 2.35 -14.74 -7.98
CA SER A 29 2.81 -14.12 -9.22
C SER A 29 1.79 -13.12 -9.73
N PHE A 30 2.23 -11.87 -9.97
CA PHE A 30 1.47 -10.83 -10.65
C PHE A 30 2.40 -9.70 -11.08
N GLU A 31 1.90 -8.84 -11.95
CA GLU A 31 2.58 -7.63 -12.36
C GLU A 31 1.68 -6.42 -12.14
N VAL A 32 2.27 -5.23 -11.94
CA VAL A 32 1.54 -3.96 -11.83
C VAL A 32 2.14 -3.00 -12.85
N GLU A 33 1.28 -2.38 -13.65
CA GLU A 33 1.70 -1.39 -14.63
C GLU A 33 1.86 0.02 -14.01
N PRO A 34 2.73 0.89 -14.58
CA PRO A 34 2.82 2.27 -14.14
C PRO A 34 1.45 2.96 -14.16
N GLY A 35 1.10 3.67 -13.08
CA GLY A 35 -0.18 4.36 -12.94
C GLY A 35 -1.37 3.44 -12.63
N GLU A 36 -1.16 2.14 -12.45
CA GLU A 36 -2.24 1.22 -12.05
C GLU A 36 -2.58 1.38 -10.56
N TYR A 37 -3.86 1.26 -10.22
CA TYR A 37 -4.32 1.17 -8.84
C TYR A 37 -4.84 -0.24 -8.58
N VAL A 38 -4.07 -1.03 -7.84
CA VAL A 38 -4.36 -2.43 -7.54
C VAL A 38 -4.76 -2.58 -6.08
N ALA A 39 -5.86 -3.28 -5.81
CA ALA A 39 -6.22 -3.74 -4.48
C ALA A 39 -5.91 -5.22 -4.32
N ILE A 40 -5.37 -5.61 -3.17
CA ILE A 40 -5.14 -7.00 -2.76
C ILE A 40 -6.11 -7.31 -1.63
N MET A 41 -6.99 -8.29 -1.86
CA MET A 41 -7.98 -8.76 -0.90
C MET A 41 -7.75 -10.22 -0.53
N GLY A 42 -8.29 -10.64 0.60
CA GLY A 42 -8.27 -12.03 1.06
C GLY A 42 -8.62 -12.12 2.54
N GLU A 43 -8.88 -13.31 3.03
CA GLU A 43 -9.20 -13.59 4.43
C GLU A 43 -8.01 -13.26 5.36
N SER A 44 -8.28 -13.16 6.66
CA SER A 44 -7.22 -13.05 7.67
C SER A 44 -6.31 -14.29 7.58
N GLY A 45 -4.98 -14.07 7.63
CA GLY A 45 -4.01 -15.15 7.51
C GLY A 45 -3.71 -15.62 6.07
N SER A 46 -4.34 -15.06 5.04
CA SER A 46 -4.07 -15.46 3.63
C SER A 46 -2.69 -15.06 3.08
N GLY A 47 -1.86 -14.34 3.86
CA GLY A 47 -0.51 -13.94 3.45
C GLY A 47 -0.36 -12.49 2.98
N LYS A 48 -1.42 -11.66 3.01
CA LYS A 48 -1.39 -10.26 2.51
C LYS A 48 -0.30 -9.41 3.16
N THR A 49 -0.25 -9.41 4.50
CA THR A 49 0.78 -8.65 5.25
C THR A 49 2.18 -9.17 4.97
N THR A 50 2.35 -10.50 4.85
CA THR A 50 3.63 -11.10 4.45
C THR A 50 4.05 -10.65 3.06
N LEU A 51 3.12 -10.66 2.10
CA LEU A 51 3.39 -10.17 0.75
C LEU A 51 3.75 -8.68 0.79
N LEU A 52 2.98 -7.86 1.49
CA LEU A 52 3.26 -6.42 1.62
C LEU A 52 4.65 -6.16 2.20
N ASN A 53 5.06 -6.89 3.25
CA ASN A 53 6.39 -6.77 3.85
C ASN A 53 7.51 -7.12 2.85
N ILE A 54 7.30 -8.12 2.00
CA ILE A 54 8.27 -8.48 0.95
C ILE A 54 8.34 -7.38 -0.12
N LEU A 55 7.19 -6.86 -0.58
CA LEU A 55 7.14 -5.74 -1.53
C LEU A 55 7.76 -4.46 -0.97
N ALA A 56 7.64 -4.29 0.34
CA ALA A 56 8.23 -3.19 1.10
C ALA A 56 9.75 -3.34 1.33
N ALA A 57 10.35 -4.45 0.92
CA ALA A 57 11.72 -4.82 1.29
C ALA A 57 11.96 -4.78 2.82
N LEU A 58 10.94 -5.13 3.61
CA LEU A 58 11.02 -5.35 5.06
C LEU A 58 11.30 -6.81 5.40
N ASP A 59 10.95 -7.72 4.50
CA ASP A 59 11.22 -9.14 4.60
C ASP A 59 11.71 -9.68 3.24
N LYS A 60 12.36 -10.84 3.25
CA LYS A 60 12.85 -11.50 2.03
C LYS A 60 11.99 -12.73 1.74
N PRO A 61 11.68 -13.01 0.47
CA PRO A 61 11.02 -14.26 0.10
C PRO A 61 11.95 -15.45 0.38
N THR A 62 11.38 -16.62 0.66
CA THR A 62 12.12 -17.89 0.75
C THR A 62 12.59 -18.34 -0.64
N SER A 63 11.72 -18.14 -1.65
CA SER A 63 12.03 -18.34 -3.07
C SER A 63 11.20 -17.40 -3.94
N GLY A 64 11.48 -17.37 -5.24
CA GLY A 64 10.88 -16.41 -6.17
C GLY A 64 11.59 -15.06 -6.14
N LYS A 65 11.06 -14.09 -6.91
CA LYS A 65 11.69 -12.79 -7.10
C LYS A 65 10.66 -11.67 -7.14
N VAL A 66 11.08 -10.49 -6.67
CA VAL A 66 10.32 -9.24 -6.79
C VAL A 66 11.20 -8.20 -7.47
N PHE A 67 10.67 -7.57 -8.50
CA PHE A 67 11.32 -6.47 -9.20
C PHE A 67 10.49 -5.20 -9.05
N LEU A 68 11.13 -4.11 -8.69
CA LEU A 68 10.53 -2.78 -8.72
C LEU A 68 11.32 -1.93 -9.71
N ASP A 69 10.64 -1.43 -10.74
CA ASP A 69 11.24 -0.66 -11.83
C ASP A 69 12.48 -1.36 -12.41
N GLY A 70 12.34 -2.65 -12.71
CA GLY A 70 13.39 -3.50 -13.25
C GLY A 70 14.47 -3.94 -12.26
N LYS A 71 14.48 -3.42 -11.03
CA LYS A 71 15.48 -3.74 -10.00
C LYS A 71 15.04 -4.91 -9.12
N ASP A 72 15.80 -5.99 -9.09
CA ASP A 72 15.57 -7.14 -8.21
C ASP A 72 15.79 -6.75 -6.74
N LEU A 73 14.74 -6.83 -5.92
CA LEU A 73 14.79 -6.47 -4.50
C LEU A 73 15.72 -7.36 -3.70
N SER A 74 15.92 -8.62 -4.11
CA SER A 74 16.80 -9.57 -3.42
C SER A 74 18.27 -9.20 -3.54
N GLN A 75 18.63 -8.40 -4.54
CA GLN A 75 20.01 -7.97 -4.80
C GLN A 75 20.39 -6.67 -4.10
N ILE A 76 19.44 -6.04 -3.39
CA ILE A 76 19.71 -4.80 -2.66
C ILE A 76 20.53 -5.15 -1.41
N ARG A 77 21.71 -4.52 -1.29
CA ARG A 77 22.54 -4.69 -0.11
C ARG A 77 21.86 -4.17 1.14
N GLU A 78 22.02 -4.82 2.27
CA GLU A 78 21.38 -4.46 3.56
C GLU A 78 21.55 -2.97 3.90
N SER A 79 22.76 -2.43 3.73
CA SER A 79 23.08 -1.02 3.95
C SER A 79 22.34 -0.04 3.02
N GLN A 80 21.77 -0.51 1.91
CA GLN A 80 21.08 0.28 0.90
C GLN A 80 19.55 0.14 0.96
N VAL A 81 19.03 -0.84 1.72
CA VAL A 81 17.58 -1.14 1.78
C VAL A 81 16.79 0.06 2.28
N ALA A 82 17.25 0.75 3.34
CA ALA A 82 16.56 1.92 3.89
C ALA A 82 16.50 3.08 2.86
N THR A 83 17.59 3.35 2.17
CA THR A 83 17.66 4.35 1.10
C THR A 83 16.76 3.96 -0.07
N PHE A 84 16.77 2.69 -0.47
CA PHE A 84 15.90 2.19 -1.54
C PHE A 84 14.42 2.39 -1.19
N ARG A 85 13.99 2.03 0.01
CA ARG A 85 12.60 2.24 0.47
C ARG A 85 12.22 3.70 0.42
N ARG A 86 13.03 4.58 1.03
CA ARG A 86 12.79 6.02 1.06
C ARG A 86 12.64 6.62 -0.33
N ASP A 87 13.47 6.21 -1.28
CA ASP A 87 13.56 6.82 -2.59
C ASP A 87 12.56 6.26 -3.62
N ASN A 88 12.01 5.06 -3.37
CA ASN A 88 11.15 4.38 -4.33
C ASN A 88 9.74 4.04 -3.83
N LEU A 89 9.52 4.01 -2.50
CA LEU A 89 8.26 3.57 -1.90
C LEU A 89 7.66 4.65 -1.02
N GLY A 90 6.34 4.84 -1.13
CA GLY A 90 5.54 5.58 -0.18
C GLY A 90 4.71 4.60 0.67
N PHE A 91 4.60 4.85 1.97
CA PHE A 91 3.84 3.97 2.87
C PHE A 91 2.67 4.71 3.50
N VAL A 92 1.49 4.07 3.48
CA VAL A 92 0.29 4.52 4.18
C VAL A 92 -0.23 3.35 5.01
N PHE A 93 -0.24 3.49 6.34
CA PHE A 93 -0.63 2.46 7.29
C PHE A 93 -1.99 2.75 7.93
N GLN A 94 -2.63 1.73 8.47
CA GLN A 94 -3.88 1.83 9.22
C GLN A 94 -3.75 2.75 10.44
N GLU A 95 -2.69 2.61 11.22
CA GLU A 95 -2.41 3.37 12.44
C GLU A 95 -1.68 4.70 12.17
N PHE A 96 -1.72 5.21 10.92
CA PHE A 96 -1.05 6.45 10.47
C PHE A 96 0.47 6.44 10.62
N ASN A 97 1.02 5.86 11.68
CA ASN A 97 2.44 5.83 12.04
C ASN A 97 3.08 7.23 12.02
N LEU A 98 2.36 8.20 12.59
CA LEU A 98 2.88 9.55 12.84
C LEU A 98 3.52 9.58 14.24
N LEU A 99 4.59 10.36 14.36
CA LEU A 99 5.27 10.61 15.63
C LEU A 99 4.57 11.75 16.38
N ASP A 100 4.00 11.47 17.54
CA ASP A 100 3.21 12.43 18.32
C ASP A 100 4.03 13.61 18.84
N THR A 101 5.35 13.44 18.95
CA THR A 101 6.29 14.48 19.38
C THR A 101 6.67 15.46 18.29
N PHE A 102 6.26 15.20 17.05
CA PHE A 102 6.55 16.01 15.87
C PHE A 102 5.27 16.66 15.35
N SER A 103 5.38 17.89 14.81
CA SER A 103 4.27 18.49 14.09
C SER A 103 3.90 17.67 12.85
N MET A 104 2.74 17.94 12.25
CA MET A 104 2.33 17.31 10.99
C MET A 104 3.36 17.58 9.89
N GLU A 105 3.88 18.82 9.81
CA GLU A 105 4.92 19.23 8.87
C GLU A 105 6.21 18.42 9.06
N ASP A 106 6.67 18.29 10.32
CA ASP A 106 7.91 17.55 10.62
C ASP A 106 7.77 16.04 10.30
N ASN A 107 6.60 15.46 10.61
CA ASN A 107 6.29 14.09 10.22
C ASN A 107 6.36 13.88 8.69
N ILE A 108 5.84 14.85 7.93
CA ILE A 108 5.85 14.77 6.45
C ILE A 108 7.27 14.97 5.92
N TYR A 109 8.06 15.87 6.51
CA TYR A 109 9.43 16.14 6.10
C TYR A 109 10.42 15.01 6.43
N LEU A 110 10.10 14.15 7.38
CA LEU A 110 11.03 13.14 7.91
C LEU A 110 11.79 12.35 6.83
N PRO A 111 11.17 11.84 5.76
CA PRO A 111 11.90 11.13 4.70
C PRO A 111 12.92 12.02 3.96
N LEU A 112 12.62 13.31 3.79
CA LEU A 112 13.50 14.26 3.13
C LEU A 112 14.63 14.71 4.03
N VAL A 113 14.37 14.87 5.34
CA VAL A 113 15.40 15.13 6.35
C VAL A 113 16.43 14.00 6.35
N LEU A 114 15.97 12.75 6.36
CA LEU A 114 16.83 11.57 6.28
C LEU A 114 17.57 11.45 4.93
N ALA A 115 17.08 12.13 3.89
CA ALA A 115 17.75 12.26 2.60
C ALA A 115 18.73 13.44 2.54
N GLY A 116 18.89 14.22 3.62
CA GLY A 116 19.76 15.39 3.67
C GLY A 116 19.29 16.58 2.82
N LYS A 117 17.96 16.66 2.55
CA LYS A 117 17.39 17.76 1.74
C LYS A 117 17.35 19.07 2.51
N SER A 118 17.57 20.17 1.82
CA SER A 118 17.46 21.50 2.43
C SER A 118 15.99 21.85 2.77
N TYR A 119 15.81 22.71 3.77
CA TYR A 119 14.47 23.18 4.15
C TYR A 119 13.71 23.82 2.99
N GLY A 120 14.40 24.61 2.17
CA GLY A 120 13.79 25.23 0.99
C GLY A 120 13.29 24.22 -0.04
N GLU A 121 14.01 23.10 -0.25
CA GLU A 121 13.57 22.02 -1.12
C GLU A 121 12.37 21.25 -0.51
N MET A 122 12.43 20.99 0.79
CA MET A 122 11.35 20.32 1.51
C MET A 122 10.04 21.10 1.42
N ARG A 123 10.11 22.40 1.71
CA ARG A 123 8.96 23.32 1.64
C ARG A 123 8.37 23.39 0.23
N LYS A 124 9.21 23.55 -0.80
CA LYS A 124 8.78 23.58 -2.21
C LYS A 124 8.02 22.32 -2.61
N ARG A 125 8.40 21.15 -2.08
CA ARG A 125 7.71 19.88 -2.34
C ARG A 125 6.40 19.76 -1.55
N LEU A 126 6.37 20.23 -0.31
CA LEU A 126 5.21 20.11 0.56
C LEU A 126 4.06 21.01 0.15
N GLU A 127 4.33 22.26 -0.22
CA GLU A 127 3.27 23.26 -0.52
C GLU A 127 2.17 22.71 -1.45
N PRO A 128 2.48 22.18 -2.65
CA PRO A 128 1.45 21.67 -3.57
C PRO A 128 0.76 20.39 -3.05
N ILE A 129 1.47 19.58 -2.27
CA ILE A 129 0.91 18.36 -1.66
C ILE A 129 -0.09 18.76 -0.55
N ALA A 130 0.29 19.68 0.32
CA ALA A 130 -0.54 20.14 1.44
C ALA A 130 -1.83 20.79 0.95
N GLU A 131 -1.75 21.60 -0.09
CA GLU A 131 -2.89 22.23 -0.73
C GLU A 131 -3.85 21.16 -1.33
N LYS A 132 -3.31 20.24 -2.15
CA LYS A 132 -4.08 19.15 -2.76
C LYS A 132 -4.78 18.25 -1.72
N LEU A 133 -4.12 18.01 -0.59
CA LEU A 133 -4.65 17.16 0.49
C LEU A 133 -5.51 17.93 1.50
N GLY A 134 -5.62 19.26 1.38
CA GLY A 134 -6.39 20.11 2.30
C GLY A 134 -5.86 20.08 3.73
N ILE A 135 -4.52 20.07 3.90
CA ILE A 135 -3.87 19.99 5.23
C ILE A 135 -2.99 21.19 5.54
N THR A 136 -2.99 22.23 4.71
CA THR A 136 -2.13 23.42 4.87
C THR A 136 -2.24 24.04 6.27
N GLU A 137 -3.47 24.22 6.77
CA GLU A 137 -3.75 24.79 8.09
C GLU A 137 -3.41 23.83 9.25
N LEU A 138 -3.08 22.57 8.94
CA LEU A 138 -2.78 21.55 9.94
C LEU A 138 -1.27 21.34 10.11
N LEU A 139 -0.43 21.92 9.26
CA LEU A 139 1.00 21.63 9.20
C LEU A 139 1.73 21.92 10.53
N LYS A 140 1.29 22.94 11.27
CA LYS A 140 1.89 23.33 12.57
C LYS A 140 1.28 22.61 13.76
N LYS A 141 0.18 21.83 13.56
CA LYS A 141 -0.47 21.05 14.61
C LYS A 141 0.27 19.74 14.86
N TYR A 142 0.08 19.18 16.03
CA TYR A 142 0.57 17.86 16.39
C TYR A 142 -0.48 16.79 16.06
N PRO A 143 -0.09 15.50 15.90
CA PRO A 143 -1.03 14.43 15.56
C PRO A 143 -2.21 14.33 16.55
N TYR A 144 -2.00 14.54 17.85
CA TYR A 144 -3.06 14.49 18.87
C TYR A 144 -4.07 15.66 18.79
N GLU A 145 -3.79 16.72 18.01
CA GLU A 145 -4.65 17.90 17.84
C GLU A 145 -5.55 17.80 16.59
N VAL A 146 -5.44 16.72 15.81
CA VAL A 146 -6.14 16.55 14.54
C VAL A 146 -6.96 15.25 14.50
N SER A 147 -8.01 15.21 13.67
CA SER A 147 -8.86 14.03 13.53
C SER A 147 -8.14 12.85 12.85
N GLY A 148 -8.67 11.63 12.96
CA GLY A 148 -8.15 10.44 12.29
C GLY A 148 -8.01 10.62 10.77
N GLY A 149 -9.03 11.18 10.11
CA GLY A 149 -8.96 11.48 8.68
C GLY A 149 -7.90 12.52 8.31
N GLN A 150 -7.67 13.52 9.19
CA GLN A 150 -6.61 14.50 9.02
C GLN A 150 -5.22 13.88 9.24
N LYS A 151 -5.05 13.00 10.23
CA LYS A 151 -3.82 12.19 10.42
C LYS A 151 -3.52 11.37 9.17
N GLN A 152 -4.52 10.71 8.62
CA GLN A 152 -4.34 9.87 7.43
C GLN A 152 -3.92 10.69 6.21
N ARG A 153 -4.51 11.88 6.01
CA ARG A 153 -4.06 12.79 4.95
C ARG A 153 -2.61 13.24 5.15
N GLY A 154 -2.17 13.46 6.38
CA GLY A 154 -0.77 13.72 6.72
C GLY A 154 0.15 12.53 6.39
N ALA A 155 -0.30 11.29 6.71
CA ALA A 155 0.43 10.08 6.35
C ALA A 155 0.54 9.90 4.82
N VAL A 156 -0.53 10.23 4.07
CA VAL A 156 -0.50 10.25 2.59
C VAL A 156 0.46 11.32 2.07
N ALA A 157 0.48 12.52 2.67
CA ALA A 157 1.45 13.57 2.31
C ALA A 157 2.90 13.09 2.50
N ARG A 158 3.17 12.45 3.65
CA ARG A 158 4.48 11.83 3.93
C ARG A 158 4.87 10.77 2.90
N ALA A 159 3.89 9.97 2.46
CA ALA A 159 4.14 8.97 1.43
C ALA A 159 4.46 9.58 0.06
N LEU A 160 3.85 10.71 -0.28
CA LEU A 160 4.00 11.38 -1.57
C LEU A 160 5.25 12.27 -1.68
N ILE A 161 5.76 12.79 -0.55
CA ILE A 161 6.76 13.87 -0.58
C ILE A 161 8.10 13.48 -1.20
N THR A 162 8.42 12.18 -1.22
CA THR A 162 9.60 11.64 -1.89
C THR A 162 9.40 11.42 -3.39
N ASN A 163 8.18 11.62 -3.90
CA ASN A 163 7.79 11.26 -5.27
C ASN A 163 8.06 9.77 -5.57
N PRO A 164 7.43 8.85 -4.83
CA PRO A 164 7.74 7.42 -4.90
C PRO A 164 7.24 6.80 -6.22
N LYS A 165 7.87 5.72 -6.65
CA LYS A 165 7.44 4.91 -7.80
C LYS A 165 6.17 4.12 -7.51
N LEU A 166 5.99 3.70 -6.25
CA LEU A 166 4.88 2.89 -5.79
C LEU A 166 4.45 3.31 -4.39
N ILE A 167 3.15 3.54 -4.20
CA ILE A 167 2.55 3.68 -2.87
C ILE A 167 2.04 2.30 -2.44
N LEU A 168 2.48 1.86 -1.26
CA LEU A 168 1.99 0.68 -0.56
C LEU A 168 1.07 1.14 0.57
N ALA A 169 -0.21 0.77 0.52
CA ALA A 169 -1.21 1.12 1.52
C ALA A 169 -1.68 -0.15 2.22
N ASP A 170 -1.51 -0.22 3.54
CA ASP A 170 -1.94 -1.34 4.39
C ASP A 170 -3.17 -0.92 5.19
N GLU A 171 -4.34 -1.44 4.82
CA GLU A 171 -5.63 -1.17 5.44
C GLU A 171 -5.87 0.35 5.71
N PRO A 172 -5.65 1.24 4.74
CA PRO A 172 -5.55 2.68 5.00
C PRO A 172 -6.83 3.33 5.51
N THR A 173 -7.95 2.62 5.45
CA THR A 173 -9.27 3.07 5.93
C THR A 173 -9.70 2.43 7.26
N GLY A 174 -8.93 1.48 7.79
CA GLY A 174 -9.34 0.64 8.91
C GLY A 174 -9.59 1.40 10.24
N ALA A 175 -8.92 2.55 10.43
CA ALA A 175 -9.08 3.38 11.63
C ALA A 175 -9.96 4.62 11.40
N LEU A 176 -10.69 4.69 10.27
CA LEU A 176 -11.47 5.87 9.88
C LEU A 176 -12.98 5.63 9.99
N ASP A 177 -13.72 6.70 10.31
CA ASP A 177 -15.17 6.72 10.15
C ASP A 177 -15.57 6.69 8.65
N SER A 178 -16.86 6.50 8.39
CA SER A 178 -17.37 6.36 7.02
C SER A 178 -17.11 7.59 6.14
N LYS A 179 -17.21 8.80 6.70
CA LYS A 179 -17.00 10.04 5.95
C LYS A 179 -15.52 10.22 5.60
N ALA A 180 -14.63 10.06 6.57
CA ALA A 180 -13.19 10.13 6.35
C ALA A 180 -12.70 9.04 5.39
N THR A 181 -13.32 7.84 5.43
CA THR A 181 -13.08 6.77 4.47
C THR A 181 -13.41 7.21 3.05
N ASP A 182 -14.59 7.79 2.80
CA ASP A 182 -14.99 8.25 1.47
C ASP A 182 -14.06 9.35 0.94
N GLU A 183 -13.72 10.30 1.79
CA GLU A 183 -12.78 11.37 1.45
C GLU A 183 -11.39 10.81 1.08
N LEU A 184 -10.87 9.85 1.85
CA LEU A 184 -9.57 9.22 1.59
C LEU A 184 -9.58 8.41 0.29
N LEU A 185 -10.61 7.61 0.04
CA LEU A 185 -10.70 6.79 -1.17
C LEU A 185 -10.81 7.66 -2.44
N ARG A 186 -11.58 8.76 -2.36
CA ARG A 186 -11.63 9.76 -3.44
C ARG A 186 -10.24 10.35 -3.68
N LEU A 187 -9.53 10.71 -2.62
CA LEU A 187 -8.17 11.24 -2.67
C LEU A 187 -7.18 10.27 -3.33
N PHE A 188 -7.22 8.98 -2.99
CA PHE A 188 -6.41 7.97 -3.67
C PHE A 188 -6.72 7.89 -5.17
N GLY A 189 -8.00 7.97 -5.55
CA GLY A 189 -8.39 8.04 -6.95
C GLY A 189 -7.84 9.28 -7.67
N GLU A 190 -7.82 10.44 -7.01
CA GLU A 190 -7.25 11.68 -7.54
C GLU A 190 -5.73 11.60 -7.69
N ILE A 191 -5.04 11.02 -6.72
CA ILE A 191 -3.59 10.78 -6.75
C ILE A 191 -3.26 9.80 -7.89
N ASN A 192 -4.00 8.71 -8.01
CA ASN A 192 -3.78 7.72 -9.08
C ASN A 192 -3.98 8.33 -10.48
N ARG A 193 -5.01 9.18 -10.66
CA ARG A 193 -5.24 9.89 -11.95
C ARG A 193 -4.09 10.81 -12.35
N THR A 194 -3.23 11.22 -11.42
CA THR A 194 -1.99 11.95 -11.76
C THR A 194 -0.82 11.04 -12.17
N GLY A 195 -1.08 9.74 -12.34
CA GLY A 195 -0.09 8.76 -12.79
C GLY A 195 0.61 7.99 -11.64
N GLN A 196 0.24 8.24 -10.38
CA GLN A 196 0.83 7.54 -9.25
C GLN A 196 0.34 6.09 -9.18
N THR A 197 1.28 5.14 -9.16
CA THR A 197 0.96 3.72 -8.95
C THR A 197 0.65 3.46 -7.48
N ILE A 198 -0.44 2.73 -7.22
CA ILE A 198 -0.91 2.41 -5.86
C ILE A 198 -1.18 0.91 -5.75
N LEU A 199 -0.65 0.30 -4.71
CA LEU A 199 -1.01 -1.06 -4.30
C LEU A 199 -1.56 -0.99 -2.87
N MET A 200 -2.84 -1.31 -2.73
CA MET A 200 -3.56 -1.30 -1.46
C MET A 200 -3.86 -2.72 -1.01
N VAL A 201 -3.51 -3.05 0.21
CA VAL A 201 -4.00 -4.26 0.89
C VAL A 201 -5.22 -3.87 1.71
N THR A 202 -6.33 -4.57 1.56
CA THR A 202 -7.55 -4.28 2.33
C THR A 202 -8.50 -5.48 2.38
N HIS A 203 -9.27 -5.57 3.45
CA HIS A 203 -10.44 -6.46 3.56
C HIS A 203 -11.75 -5.72 3.24
N SER A 204 -11.71 -4.40 3.07
CA SER A 204 -12.88 -3.58 2.76
C SER A 204 -13.23 -3.68 1.28
N VAL A 205 -14.42 -4.22 0.97
CA VAL A 205 -14.98 -4.25 -0.40
C VAL A 205 -15.10 -2.84 -0.96
N LYS A 206 -15.55 -1.88 -0.12
CA LYS A 206 -15.67 -0.48 -0.47
C LYS A 206 -14.31 0.12 -0.87
N ALA A 207 -13.27 -0.13 -0.10
CA ALA A 207 -11.94 0.36 -0.44
C ALA A 207 -11.41 -0.26 -1.74
N ALA A 208 -11.54 -1.58 -1.90
CA ALA A 208 -11.10 -2.30 -3.09
C ALA A 208 -11.84 -1.87 -4.36
N SER A 209 -13.13 -1.49 -4.25
CA SER A 209 -13.93 -1.05 -5.42
C SER A 209 -13.44 0.24 -6.06
N HIS A 210 -12.56 1.01 -5.39
CA HIS A 210 -11.91 2.19 -5.95
C HIS A 210 -10.69 1.88 -6.81
N ALA A 211 -10.16 0.65 -6.75
CA ALA A 211 -9.04 0.22 -7.57
C ALA A 211 -9.43 -0.04 -9.03
N SER A 212 -8.46 -0.07 -9.93
CA SER A 212 -8.66 -0.50 -11.32
C SER A 212 -8.64 -2.02 -11.49
N ARG A 213 -7.97 -2.70 -10.55
CA ARG A 213 -7.89 -4.17 -10.50
C ARG A 213 -7.87 -4.66 -9.05
N VAL A 214 -8.51 -5.80 -8.81
CA VAL A 214 -8.53 -6.46 -7.51
C VAL A 214 -7.93 -7.86 -7.64
N LEU A 215 -6.93 -8.16 -6.83
CA LEU A 215 -6.32 -9.48 -6.68
C LEU A 215 -6.86 -10.13 -5.41
N PHE A 216 -7.32 -11.37 -5.51
CA PHE A 216 -7.75 -12.15 -4.35
C PHE A 216 -6.67 -13.15 -3.98
N ILE A 217 -6.17 -13.04 -2.73
CA ILE A 217 -5.22 -14.00 -2.17
C ILE A 217 -5.98 -14.96 -1.26
N LYS A 218 -5.81 -16.25 -1.52
CA LYS A 218 -6.31 -17.34 -0.70
C LYS A 218 -5.19 -18.37 -0.52
N ASP A 219 -5.00 -18.83 0.72
CA ASP A 219 -4.03 -19.89 1.06
C ASP A 219 -2.62 -19.64 0.51
N GLY A 220 -2.17 -18.38 0.49
CA GLY A 220 -0.84 -17.96 0.03
C GLY A 220 -0.66 -17.91 -1.50
N GLU A 221 -1.73 -17.92 -2.27
CA GLU A 221 -1.71 -17.83 -3.73
C GLU A 221 -2.66 -16.76 -4.26
N VAL A 222 -2.39 -16.22 -5.46
CA VAL A 222 -3.36 -15.39 -6.20
C VAL A 222 -4.41 -16.31 -6.80
N PHE A 223 -5.58 -16.34 -6.18
CA PHE A 223 -6.67 -17.24 -6.57
C PHE A 223 -7.50 -16.69 -7.73
N HIS A 224 -7.78 -15.38 -7.72
CA HIS A 224 -8.65 -14.75 -8.71
C HIS A 224 -8.28 -13.29 -8.93
N GLN A 225 -8.70 -12.72 -10.06
CA GLN A 225 -8.50 -11.31 -10.38
C GLN A 225 -9.76 -10.72 -11.01
N LEU A 226 -10.10 -9.49 -10.62
CA LEU A 226 -11.16 -8.71 -11.23
C LEU A 226 -10.58 -7.41 -11.79
N TYR A 227 -10.99 -7.06 -13.00
CA TYR A 227 -10.65 -5.79 -13.64
C TYR A 227 -11.89 -4.91 -13.66
N ARG A 228 -11.76 -3.65 -13.26
CA ARG A 228 -12.86 -2.69 -13.29
C ARG A 228 -13.28 -2.37 -14.75
N GLY A 229 -12.33 -2.14 -15.65
CA GLY A 229 -12.62 -1.67 -17.00
C GLY A 229 -13.39 -0.35 -16.96
N GLU A 230 -14.49 -0.27 -17.71
CA GLU A 230 -15.37 0.91 -17.79
C GLU A 230 -16.45 0.94 -16.69
N ARG A 231 -16.43 0.00 -15.75
CA ARG A 231 -17.45 -0.11 -14.69
C ARG A 231 -17.31 0.98 -13.65
N THR A 232 -18.44 1.30 -13.01
CA THR A 232 -18.47 2.19 -11.85
C THR A 232 -17.91 1.49 -10.61
N ASN A 233 -17.61 2.25 -9.55
CA ASN A 233 -17.17 1.69 -8.27
C ASN A 233 -18.25 0.79 -7.66
N GLU A 234 -19.54 1.13 -7.80
CA GLU A 234 -20.68 0.33 -7.31
C GLU A 234 -20.77 -1.01 -8.03
N GLN A 235 -20.57 -1.02 -9.36
CA GLN A 235 -20.56 -2.26 -10.13
C GLN A 235 -19.37 -3.16 -9.74
N LEU A 236 -18.19 -2.57 -9.54
CA LEU A 236 -17.04 -3.36 -9.06
C LEU A 236 -17.25 -3.83 -7.61
N TYR A 237 -17.86 -3.00 -6.74
CA TYR A 237 -18.23 -3.40 -5.39
C TYR A 237 -19.11 -4.67 -5.40
N GLN A 238 -20.14 -4.71 -6.25
CA GLN A 238 -21.00 -5.87 -6.37
C GLN A 238 -20.23 -7.10 -6.85
N MET A 239 -19.40 -6.97 -7.88
CA MET A 239 -18.58 -8.08 -8.39
C MET A 239 -17.63 -8.63 -7.32
N ILE A 240 -17.01 -7.77 -6.51
CA ILE A 240 -16.14 -8.18 -5.41
C ILE A 240 -16.96 -8.94 -4.36
N SER A 241 -18.14 -8.41 -3.97
CA SER A 241 -19.02 -9.04 -2.99
C SER A 241 -19.49 -10.44 -3.43
N ASP A 242 -19.88 -10.58 -4.69
CA ASP A 242 -20.28 -11.86 -5.28
C ASP A 242 -19.10 -12.85 -5.29
N THR A 243 -17.91 -12.40 -5.65
CA THR A 243 -16.68 -13.22 -5.65
C THR A 243 -16.35 -13.70 -4.24
N LEU A 244 -16.40 -12.81 -3.24
CA LEU A 244 -16.16 -13.20 -1.84
C LEU A 244 -17.19 -14.21 -1.33
N THR A 245 -18.46 -14.04 -1.71
CA THR A 245 -19.52 -14.99 -1.37
C THR A 245 -19.25 -16.37 -1.99
N MET A 246 -18.86 -16.43 -3.26
CA MET A 246 -18.47 -17.68 -3.93
C MET A 246 -17.26 -18.36 -3.26
N LEU A 247 -16.26 -17.56 -2.86
CA LEU A 247 -15.08 -18.06 -2.17
C LEU A 247 -15.41 -18.65 -0.78
N ALA A 248 -16.33 -18.01 -0.04
CA ALA A 248 -16.76 -18.45 1.29
C ALA A 248 -17.65 -19.70 1.23
N THR A 249 -18.48 -19.87 0.18
CA THR A 249 -19.39 -21.00 0.03
C THR A 249 -18.76 -22.24 -0.61
N GLY A 250 -17.45 -22.23 -0.88
CA GLY A 250 -16.72 -23.37 -1.42
C GLY A 250 -17.08 -23.68 -2.87
N GLY A 251 -17.37 -22.64 -3.67
CA GLY A 251 -17.72 -22.79 -5.09
C GLY A 251 -16.71 -23.66 -5.82
N GLU A 252 -17.11 -24.89 -6.14
CA GLU A 252 -16.35 -25.81 -6.97
C GLU A 252 -16.03 -25.13 -8.31
N ARG A 253 -14.78 -25.27 -8.72
CA ARG A 253 -14.39 -24.93 -10.10
C ARG A 253 -15.29 -25.75 -11.05
N ARG A 254 -16.23 -25.10 -11.72
CA ARG A 254 -16.83 -25.62 -12.94
C ARG A 254 -16.04 -25.16 -14.15
#